data_a00ef59528c526295389107c00c5bdac
#
_entry.id   a00ef59528c526295389107c00c5bdac
#
_cell.length_a   1.000
_cell.length_b   1.000
_cell.length_c   1.000
_cell.angle_alpha   90.00
_cell.angle_beta   90.00
_cell.angle_gamma   90.00
#
_symmetry.space_group_name_H-M   'P 1'
#
loop_
_entity.id
_entity.type
_entity.pdbx_description
1 polymer ?
#
loop_
_entity_poly.entity_id
_entity_poly.type
_entity_poly.pdbx_seq_one_letter_code
_entity_poly.pdbx_strand_id
1 'polypeptide(L)'
;MSIIELGEIRDEPASAPPVHRPRAVGRPLRSATVLFLSLVVLAGAAPTTQRTVSVVPASRTATAYLAGDGVFVVDPPTPDRDRYLTAYARPAPTGAEVRRRWQAPLARTGDYLDVRVEQGLVLAMAVNAPNRLFQTTAFDVATGRQRWQHPGAPQPTTGGGLLVTNGREDGSGAMSGVEPGTGLVLWSVPIPPAASPTFHLAPEGQVDRFVLLQPTGEVQVYDAGTGQLVRSIDTLPGDRSAYQRVQVVDDLLLLVPPGSTRLVSFGLAELEPLWTAEVTLVSHVLECGGLLCAVPQTGGLQVLDPATGAVRWSEPGQDVLADVRYGRLLMARPGQGYAVRDAATGQERTELGAWSLMPVLRPDDPLVGVRRGDDGRMVVAELDLLAGRTRIVDVLPGIAGSCQASLPVLLCQRLDGTTALWRLTR
;
A
#
# COMPACT_ATOMS: atom_id res chain seq x y z
N MET A 1 -7.30 -84.09 -86.48
CA MET A 1 -7.52 -84.86 -85.24
C MET A 1 -6.46 -84.41 -84.23
N SER A 2 -6.85 -83.59 -83.30
CA SER A 2 -5.93 -83.11 -82.30
C SER A 2 -6.30 -83.74 -80.96
N ILE A 3 -5.32 -84.43 -80.37
CA ILE A 3 -5.47 -85.13 -79.09
C ILE A 3 -5.09 -84.09 -78.00
N ILE A 4 -6.00 -83.87 -77.05
CA ILE A 4 -5.76 -83.03 -75.86
C ILE A 4 -5.31 -83.96 -74.73
N GLU A 5 -4.07 -83.84 -74.29
CA GLU A 5 -3.56 -84.49 -73.08
C GLU A 5 -4.07 -83.75 -71.87
N LEU A 6 -4.76 -84.50 -71.01
CA LEU A 6 -5.18 -83.99 -69.66
C LEU A 6 -4.06 -84.20 -68.68
N GLY A 7 -3.41 -83.14 -68.28
CA GLY A 7 -2.41 -83.14 -67.21
C GLY A 7 -3.00 -83.47 -65.85
N GLU A 8 -2.37 -84.38 -65.12
CA GLU A 8 -2.70 -84.73 -63.74
C GLU A 8 -2.49 -83.57 -62.81
N ILE A 9 -3.54 -83.23 -62.10
CA ILE A 9 -3.48 -82.25 -60.99
C ILE A 9 -2.91 -83.02 -59.79
N ARG A 10 -1.68 -82.71 -59.40
CA ARG A 10 -1.15 -83.10 -58.09
C ARG A 10 -1.64 -82.15 -57.10
N ASP A 11 -2.46 -82.61 -56.13
CA ASP A 11 -2.79 -81.89 -54.92
C ASP A 11 -1.54 -81.75 -54.05
N GLU A 12 -0.90 -80.56 -54.09
CA GLU A 12 0.05 -80.16 -53.06
C GLU A 12 -0.73 -79.80 -51.79
N PRO A 13 -0.34 -80.37 -50.62
CA PRO A 13 -1.01 -79.96 -49.37
C PRO A 13 -0.76 -78.48 -49.12
N ALA A 14 -1.86 -77.75 -49.11
CA ALA A 14 -1.82 -76.31 -48.79
C ALA A 14 -1.05 -76.08 -47.48
N SER A 15 0.10 -75.39 -47.57
CA SER A 15 0.83 -74.90 -46.42
C SER A 15 -0.09 -74.07 -45.58
N ALA A 16 -0.33 -74.45 -44.32
CA ALA A 16 -1.13 -73.71 -43.39
C ALA A 16 -0.59 -72.27 -43.27
N PRO A 17 -1.43 -71.23 -43.37
CA PRO A 17 -0.96 -69.88 -43.27
C PRO A 17 -0.29 -69.66 -41.89
N PRO A 18 0.79 -68.87 -41.81
CA PRO A 18 1.47 -68.63 -40.55
C PRO A 18 0.50 -67.98 -39.57
N VAL A 19 0.29 -68.66 -38.45
CA VAL A 19 -0.52 -68.11 -37.34
C VAL A 19 0.16 -66.86 -36.89
N HIS A 20 -0.32 -65.70 -37.32
CA HIS A 20 0.05 -64.43 -36.82
C HIS A 20 -0.39 -64.38 -35.36
N ARG A 21 0.56 -64.62 -34.44
CA ARG A 21 0.32 -64.34 -33.01
C ARG A 21 -0.03 -62.88 -32.91
N PRO A 22 -1.21 -62.49 -32.34
CA PRO A 22 -1.56 -61.12 -32.21
C PRO A 22 -0.48 -60.50 -31.32
N ARG A 23 0.27 -59.56 -31.86
CA ARG A 23 1.19 -58.75 -31.10
C ARG A 23 0.33 -58.11 -29.98
N ALA A 24 0.80 -58.21 -28.74
CA ALA A 24 0.13 -57.71 -27.56
C ALA A 24 0.05 -56.17 -27.61
N VAL A 25 -0.80 -55.61 -28.44
CA VAL A 25 -1.08 -54.18 -28.62
C VAL A 25 -1.67 -53.57 -27.32
N GLY A 26 -2.14 -54.43 -26.42
CA GLY A 26 -2.75 -53.99 -25.17
C GLY A 26 -1.75 -53.54 -24.07
N ARG A 27 -0.47 -53.90 -24.17
CA ARG A 27 0.50 -53.45 -23.13
C ARG A 27 0.81 -51.95 -23.17
N PRO A 28 1.15 -51.33 -24.31
CA PRO A 28 1.40 -49.89 -24.33
C PRO A 28 0.13 -49.10 -24.06
N LEU A 29 -1.04 -49.58 -24.51
CA LEU A 29 -2.32 -48.90 -24.19
C LEU A 29 -2.65 -48.97 -22.70
N ARG A 30 -2.47 -50.09 -22.04
CA ARG A 30 -2.67 -50.24 -20.60
C ARG A 30 -1.70 -49.36 -19.81
N SER A 31 -0.43 -49.32 -20.21
CA SER A 31 0.57 -48.42 -19.58
C SER A 31 0.24 -46.94 -19.79
N ALA A 32 -0.21 -46.55 -20.99
CA ALA A 32 -0.66 -45.17 -21.26
C ALA A 32 -1.91 -44.81 -20.47
N THR A 33 -2.87 -45.75 -20.32
CA THR A 33 -4.09 -45.53 -19.52
C THR A 33 -3.73 -45.39 -18.04
N VAL A 34 -2.85 -46.20 -17.50
CA VAL A 34 -2.38 -46.12 -16.12
C VAL A 34 -1.62 -44.81 -15.89
N LEU A 35 -0.75 -44.42 -16.83
CA LEU A 35 -0.03 -43.14 -16.74
C LEU A 35 -0.99 -41.94 -16.79
N PHE A 36 -1.97 -41.98 -17.68
CA PHE A 36 -2.97 -40.94 -17.81
C PHE A 36 -3.85 -40.84 -16.55
N LEU A 37 -4.32 -41.98 -16.02
CA LEU A 37 -5.08 -42.03 -14.77
C LEU A 37 -4.22 -41.56 -13.58
N SER A 38 -2.95 -41.93 -13.52
CA SER A 38 -2.02 -41.44 -12.49
C SER A 38 -1.80 -39.93 -12.58
N LEU A 39 -1.67 -39.38 -13.80
CA LEU A 39 -1.57 -37.94 -14.02
C LEU A 39 -2.86 -37.21 -13.65
N VAL A 40 -4.04 -37.76 -13.95
CA VAL A 40 -5.34 -37.19 -13.52
C VAL A 40 -5.51 -37.25 -12.02
N VAL A 41 -5.12 -38.34 -11.37
CA VAL A 41 -5.14 -38.49 -9.91
C VAL A 41 -4.14 -37.53 -9.25
N LEU A 42 -2.93 -37.41 -9.80
CA LEU A 42 -1.93 -36.44 -9.29
C LEU A 42 -2.36 -34.99 -9.52
N ALA A 43 -2.99 -34.68 -10.64
CA ALA A 43 -3.55 -33.36 -10.88
C ALA A 43 -4.75 -33.05 -9.97
N GLY A 44 -5.57 -34.07 -9.67
CA GLY A 44 -6.69 -33.96 -8.73
C GLY A 44 -6.26 -33.99 -7.25
N ALA A 45 -5.08 -34.53 -6.95
CA ALA A 45 -4.48 -34.55 -5.62
C ALA A 45 -3.58 -33.34 -5.33
N ALA A 46 -3.44 -32.39 -6.28
CA ALA A 46 -2.85 -31.09 -5.96
C ALA A 46 -3.64 -30.52 -4.77
N PRO A 47 -2.99 -30.21 -3.64
CA PRO A 47 -3.70 -29.65 -2.50
C PRO A 47 -4.40 -28.39 -3.00
N THR A 48 -5.72 -28.47 -3.08
CA THR A 48 -6.52 -27.26 -3.25
C THR A 48 -6.18 -26.42 -2.02
N THR A 49 -5.34 -25.42 -2.20
CA THR A 49 -5.02 -24.46 -1.19
C THR A 49 -6.34 -23.91 -0.70
N GLN A 50 -6.83 -24.44 0.43
CA GLN A 50 -8.15 -24.10 0.94
C GLN A 50 -8.11 -22.63 1.34
N ARG A 51 -8.79 -21.82 0.57
CA ARG A 51 -9.05 -20.43 0.93
C ARG A 51 -9.78 -20.41 2.26
N THR A 52 -9.15 -19.86 3.29
CA THR A 52 -9.85 -19.64 4.56
C THR A 52 -10.52 -18.28 4.53
N VAL A 53 -11.81 -18.28 4.80
CA VAL A 53 -12.62 -17.06 4.95
C VAL A 53 -13.14 -17.02 6.37
N SER A 54 -12.85 -15.92 7.05
CA SER A 54 -13.30 -15.68 8.42
C SER A 54 -14.22 -14.45 8.43
N VAL A 55 -15.42 -14.61 8.97
CA VAL A 55 -16.31 -13.47 9.17
C VAL A 55 -15.92 -12.75 10.45
N VAL A 56 -15.65 -11.44 10.31
CA VAL A 56 -15.38 -10.56 11.45
C VAL A 56 -16.71 -10.10 12.01
N PRO A 57 -16.99 -10.32 13.31
CA PRO A 57 -18.22 -9.84 13.93
C PRO A 57 -18.23 -8.31 13.95
N ALA A 58 -18.96 -7.70 13.04
CA ALA A 58 -19.08 -6.26 12.87
C ALA A 58 -20.51 -5.92 12.42
N SER A 59 -21.01 -4.75 12.79
CA SER A 59 -22.25 -4.24 12.24
C SER A 59 -22.07 -3.86 10.76
N ARG A 60 -23.16 -3.77 9.99
CA ARG A 60 -23.09 -3.41 8.56
C ARG A 60 -22.47 -2.05 8.29
N THR A 61 -22.52 -1.15 9.25
CA THR A 61 -22.02 0.22 9.17
C THR A 61 -20.72 0.43 9.96
N ALA A 62 -20.17 -0.66 10.52
CA ALA A 62 -18.88 -0.61 11.21
C ALA A 62 -17.73 -0.45 10.19
N THR A 63 -16.70 0.26 10.61
CA THR A 63 -15.44 0.35 9.88
C THR A 63 -14.43 -0.62 10.50
N ALA A 64 -13.81 -1.43 9.67
CA ALA A 64 -12.80 -2.39 10.11
C ALA A 64 -11.42 -2.01 9.55
N TYR A 65 -10.40 -2.20 10.38
CA TYR A 65 -9.01 -1.85 10.08
C TYR A 65 -8.10 -3.07 10.29
N LEU A 66 -7.15 -3.24 9.36
CA LEU A 66 -6.03 -4.17 9.51
C LEU A 66 -4.85 -3.41 10.11
N ALA A 67 -4.40 -3.79 11.29
CA ALA A 67 -3.21 -3.19 11.89
C ALA A 67 -2.43 -4.22 12.73
N GLY A 68 -1.12 -4.21 12.61
CA GLY A 68 -0.25 -5.19 13.28
C GLY A 68 -0.67 -6.63 12.98
N ASP A 69 -0.91 -7.43 14.03
CA ASP A 69 -1.40 -8.82 13.97
C ASP A 69 -2.92 -8.93 14.24
N GLY A 70 -3.64 -7.82 14.24
CA GLY A 70 -5.05 -7.72 14.60
C GLY A 70 -5.97 -7.22 13.49
N VAL A 71 -7.27 -7.36 13.78
CA VAL A 71 -8.37 -6.67 13.09
C VAL A 71 -9.09 -5.83 14.13
N PHE A 72 -9.27 -4.56 13.85
CA PHE A 72 -9.91 -3.62 14.74
C PHE A 72 -11.21 -3.13 14.10
N VAL A 73 -12.29 -3.18 14.86
CA VAL A 73 -13.62 -2.79 14.40
C VAL A 73 -14.10 -1.61 15.23
N VAL A 74 -14.46 -0.54 14.54
CA VAL A 74 -15.12 0.62 15.12
C VAL A 74 -16.59 0.57 14.75
N ASP A 75 -17.45 0.30 15.72
CA ASP A 75 -18.90 0.35 15.52
C ASP A 75 -19.38 1.81 15.54
N PRO A 76 -20.36 2.19 14.69
CA PRO A 76 -20.96 3.51 14.74
C PRO A 76 -21.72 3.70 16.06
N PRO A 77 -21.84 4.93 16.58
CA PRO A 77 -22.70 5.20 17.72
C PRO A 77 -24.16 4.99 17.32
N THR A 78 -24.93 4.40 18.21
CA THR A 78 -26.39 4.38 18.12
C THR A 78 -26.99 5.18 19.27
N PRO A 79 -28.26 5.62 19.21
CA PRO A 79 -28.89 6.34 20.31
C PRO A 79 -28.74 5.65 21.66
N ASP A 80 -28.82 4.30 21.66
CA ASP A 80 -28.85 3.47 22.86
C ASP A 80 -27.52 2.80 23.20
N ARG A 81 -26.48 2.98 22.39
CA ARG A 81 -25.16 2.32 22.60
C ARG A 81 -24.02 3.29 22.40
N ASP A 82 -23.07 3.20 23.30
CA ASP A 82 -21.77 3.85 23.12
C ASP A 82 -21.02 3.24 21.92
N ARG A 83 -20.08 4.02 21.39
CA ARG A 83 -19.16 3.54 20.36
C ARG A 83 -18.06 2.71 21.00
N TYR A 84 -17.67 1.64 20.35
CA TYR A 84 -16.61 0.75 20.83
C TYR A 84 -15.58 0.50 19.76
N LEU A 85 -14.33 0.34 20.21
CA LEU A 85 -13.25 -0.29 19.46
C LEU A 85 -13.15 -1.74 19.93
N THR A 86 -13.35 -2.67 19.00
CA THR A 86 -13.24 -4.09 19.28
C THR A 86 -12.02 -4.66 18.57
N ALA A 87 -11.11 -5.27 19.31
CA ALA A 87 -9.93 -5.92 18.75
C ALA A 87 -10.15 -7.43 18.60
N TYR A 88 -9.78 -7.94 17.45
CA TYR A 88 -9.80 -9.36 17.13
C TYR A 88 -8.41 -9.86 16.77
N ALA A 89 -8.09 -11.09 17.18
CA ALA A 89 -6.91 -11.79 16.69
C ALA A 89 -7.11 -12.21 15.24
N ARG A 90 -6.09 -12.10 14.42
CA ARG A 90 -6.10 -12.73 13.09
C ARG A 90 -6.25 -14.25 13.28
N PRO A 91 -7.08 -14.94 12.47
CA PRO A 91 -7.19 -16.38 12.52
C PRO A 91 -5.85 -17.06 12.26
N ALA A 92 -5.61 -18.19 12.92
CA ALA A 92 -4.49 -19.06 12.60
C ALA A 92 -4.59 -19.52 11.12
N PRO A 93 -3.48 -19.95 10.49
CA PRO A 93 -3.48 -20.38 9.08
C PRO A 93 -4.52 -21.47 8.75
N THR A 94 -4.82 -22.33 9.70
CA THR A 94 -5.78 -23.44 9.57
C THR A 94 -7.14 -23.17 10.20
N GLY A 95 -7.34 -22.00 10.82
CA GLY A 95 -8.56 -21.65 11.53
C GLY A 95 -9.38 -20.61 10.81
N ALA A 96 -10.72 -20.74 10.87
CA ALA A 96 -11.64 -19.75 10.30
C ALA A 96 -12.26 -18.81 11.35
N GLU A 97 -12.01 -19.08 12.64
CA GLU A 97 -12.63 -18.32 13.72
C GLU A 97 -11.81 -17.08 14.09
N VAL A 98 -12.47 -15.93 14.10
CA VAL A 98 -11.93 -14.66 14.57
C VAL A 98 -12.26 -14.51 16.05
N ARG A 99 -11.21 -14.50 16.89
CA ARG A 99 -11.40 -14.42 18.36
C ARG A 99 -11.26 -12.99 18.83
N ARG A 100 -12.27 -12.51 19.57
CA ARG A 100 -12.21 -11.21 20.24
C ARG A 100 -11.13 -11.26 21.34
N ARG A 101 -10.21 -10.29 21.28
CA ARG A 101 -9.19 -10.06 22.32
C ARG A 101 -9.76 -9.18 23.44
N TRP A 102 -10.29 -8.03 23.06
CA TRP A 102 -10.85 -7.06 23.99
C TRP A 102 -11.83 -6.10 23.28
N GLN A 103 -12.51 -5.30 24.06
CA GLN A 103 -13.38 -4.23 23.61
C GLN A 103 -13.21 -3.04 24.54
N ALA A 104 -13.08 -1.84 23.99
CA ALA A 104 -12.89 -0.59 24.72
C ALA A 104 -13.85 0.50 24.23
N PRO A 105 -14.36 1.38 25.14
CA PRO A 105 -15.20 2.48 24.74
C PRO A 105 -14.41 3.51 23.95
N LEU A 106 -15.09 4.13 22.97
CA LEU A 106 -14.60 5.24 22.16
C LEU A 106 -15.48 6.47 22.36
N ALA A 107 -14.93 7.66 22.05
CA ALA A 107 -15.74 8.88 22.01
C ALA A 107 -16.91 8.73 21.02
N ARG A 108 -18.08 9.21 21.39
CA ARG A 108 -19.30 9.15 20.55
C ARG A 108 -19.20 10.08 19.34
N THR A 109 -18.45 11.18 19.49
CA THR A 109 -18.26 12.21 18.46
C THR A 109 -17.01 11.92 17.63
N GLY A 110 -17.00 12.43 16.41
CA GLY A 110 -15.89 12.29 15.48
C GLY A 110 -15.99 11.07 14.54
N ASP A 111 -15.35 11.18 13.39
CA ASP A 111 -15.21 10.10 12.42
C ASP A 111 -13.85 9.46 12.58
N TYR A 112 -13.81 8.17 12.88
CA TYR A 112 -12.58 7.41 12.98
C TYR A 112 -12.05 7.12 11.58
N LEU A 113 -10.86 7.64 11.30
CA LEU A 113 -10.22 7.58 9.99
C LEU A 113 -9.18 6.47 9.91
N ASP A 114 -8.52 6.18 11.03
CA ASP A 114 -7.40 5.26 11.04
C ASP A 114 -7.24 4.57 12.41
N VAL A 115 -6.73 3.34 12.38
CA VAL A 115 -6.31 2.58 13.56
C VAL A 115 -4.96 1.94 13.25
N ARG A 116 -3.93 2.30 14.02
CA ARG A 116 -2.56 1.78 13.87
C ARG A 116 -2.11 1.04 15.12
N VAL A 117 -1.16 0.16 14.95
CA VAL A 117 -0.45 -0.50 16.05
C VAL A 117 1.00 -0.04 16.03
N GLU A 118 1.37 0.73 17.04
CA GLU A 118 2.71 1.29 17.20
C GLU A 118 3.20 1.09 18.63
N GLN A 119 4.40 0.58 18.81
CA GLN A 119 5.09 0.49 20.10
C GLN A 119 4.25 -0.14 21.23
N GLY A 120 3.48 -1.20 20.92
CA GLY A 120 2.61 -1.88 21.89
C GLY A 120 1.29 -1.15 22.19
N LEU A 121 0.99 -0.10 21.47
CA LEU A 121 -0.27 0.64 21.56
C LEU A 121 -1.12 0.45 20.31
N VAL A 122 -2.43 0.54 20.49
CA VAL A 122 -3.40 0.75 19.42
C VAL A 122 -3.78 2.22 19.43
N LEU A 123 -3.43 2.93 18.37
CA LEU A 123 -3.71 4.35 18.18
C LEU A 123 -4.95 4.49 17.30
N ALA A 124 -6.07 4.90 17.89
CA ALA A 124 -7.31 5.17 17.16
C ALA A 124 -7.43 6.67 16.90
N MET A 125 -7.37 7.05 15.62
CA MET A 125 -7.41 8.44 15.17
C MET A 125 -8.80 8.81 14.69
N ALA A 126 -9.36 9.88 15.24
CA ALA A 126 -10.63 10.45 14.84
C ALA A 126 -10.47 11.90 14.39
N VAL A 127 -11.37 12.35 13.53
CA VAL A 127 -11.57 13.76 13.21
C VAL A 127 -12.87 14.22 13.84
N ASN A 128 -12.79 15.22 14.68
CA ASN A 128 -13.96 15.82 15.30
C ASN A 128 -14.61 16.82 14.33
N ALA A 129 -15.87 16.57 13.98
CA ALA A 129 -16.71 17.61 13.40
C ALA A 129 -17.23 18.54 14.54
N PRO A 130 -17.28 19.86 14.39
CA PRO A 130 -17.18 20.65 13.16
C PRO A 130 -15.75 21.13 12.82
N ASN A 131 -14.78 21.02 13.73
CA ASN A 131 -13.49 21.72 13.63
C ASN A 131 -12.45 20.98 12.78
N ARG A 132 -12.76 19.77 12.30
CA ARG A 132 -11.86 18.89 11.56
C ARG A 132 -10.50 18.64 12.26
N LEU A 133 -10.50 18.75 13.60
CA LEU A 133 -9.32 18.52 14.42
C LEU A 133 -9.13 17.04 14.67
N PHE A 134 -7.90 16.59 14.52
CA PHE A 134 -7.53 15.23 14.84
C PHE A 134 -7.50 15.02 16.35
N GLN A 135 -7.94 13.84 16.77
CA GLN A 135 -7.83 13.34 18.12
C GLN A 135 -7.37 11.90 18.09
N THR A 136 -6.37 11.57 18.88
CA THR A 136 -5.86 10.21 19.02
C THR A 136 -6.13 9.68 20.40
N THR A 137 -6.70 8.49 20.47
CA THR A 137 -6.85 7.71 21.70
C THR A 137 -5.96 6.50 21.62
N ALA A 138 -5.10 6.31 22.61
CA ALA A 138 -4.18 5.20 22.72
C ALA A 138 -4.70 4.14 23.70
N PHE A 139 -4.66 2.90 23.24
CA PHE A 139 -5.02 1.72 24.04
C PHE A 139 -3.84 0.75 24.12
N ASP A 140 -3.71 0.08 25.24
CA ASP A 140 -2.78 -1.04 25.37
C ASP A 140 -3.18 -2.17 24.41
N VAL A 141 -2.26 -2.62 23.57
CA VAL A 141 -2.57 -3.59 22.49
C VAL A 141 -3.03 -4.94 23.00
N ALA A 142 -2.59 -5.35 24.21
CA ALA A 142 -2.91 -6.65 24.79
C ALA A 142 -4.26 -6.63 25.55
N THR A 143 -4.55 -5.53 26.24
CA THR A 143 -5.67 -5.46 27.19
C THR A 143 -6.81 -4.56 26.76
N GLY A 144 -6.59 -3.66 25.80
CA GLY A 144 -7.55 -2.65 25.39
C GLY A 144 -7.78 -1.54 26.41
N ARG A 145 -6.98 -1.51 27.51
CA ARG A 145 -7.08 -0.43 28.48
C ARG A 145 -6.62 0.88 27.85
N GLN A 146 -7.45 1.92 27.90
CA GLN A 146 -7.05 3.26 27.47
C GLN A 146 -5.85 3.74 28.30
N ARG A 147 -4.79 4.17 27.63
CA ARG A 147 -3.59 4.72 28.23
C ARG A 147 -3.67 6.23 28.33
N TRP A 148 -3.98 6.86 27.21
CA TRP A 148 -4.07 8.31 27.12
C TRP A 148 -4.95 8.75 25.92
N GLN A 149 -5.19 10.03 25.84
CA GLN A 149 -5.89 10.67 24.74
C GLN A 149 -5.29 12.08 24.52
N HIS A 150 -4.91 12.37 23.27
CA HIS A 150 -4.34 13.66 22.87
C HIS A 150 -5.01 14.22 21.62
N PRO A 151 -5.17 15.55 21.51
CA PRO A 151 -5.47 16.18 20.24
C PRO A 151 -4.26 16.03 19.31
N GLY A 152 -4.52 15.74 18.03
CA GLY A 152 -3.50 15.63 16.99
C GLY A 152 -3.32 14.23 16.43
N ALA A 153 -2.48 14.14 15.38
CA ALA A 153 -2.10 12.90 14.70
C ALA A 153 -0.66 12.51 15.08
N PRO A 154 -0.44 11.28 15.60
CA PRO A 154 0.87 10.82 16.02
C PRO A 154 1.66 10.23 14.87
N GLN A 155 2.99 10.39 14.93
CA GLN A 155 3.96 9.72 14.07
C GLN A 155 5.10 9.16 14.96
N PRO A 156 5.60 7.94 14.70
CA PRO A 156 6.70 7.39 15.47
C PRO A 156 7.99 8.16 15.20
N THR A 157 8.82 8.34 16.23
CA THR A 157 10.14 8.96 16.12
C THR A 157 11.25 7.93 16.27
N THR A 158 12.43 8.21 15.70
CA THR A 158 13.62 7.35 15.81
C THR A 158 14.06 7.11 17.25
N GLY A 159 13.73 8.01 18.17
CA GLY A 159 14.00 7.87 19.60
C GLY A 159 12.99 6.99 20.36
N GLY A 160 12.05 6.32 19.66
CA GLY A 160 11.01 5.49 20.30
C GLY A 160 9.88 6.30 20.95
N GLY A 161 9.79 7.60 20.70
CA GLY A 161 8.68 8.47 21.09
C GLY A 161 7.60 8.58 20.03
N LEU A 162 6.62 9.42 20.29
CA LEU A 162 5.61 9.85 19.31
C LEU A 162 5.70 11.37 19.13
N LEU A 163 5.79 11.80 17.88
CA LEU A 163 5.61 13.19 17.49
C LEU A 163 4.13 13.42 17.18
N VAL A 164 3.47 14.25 17.95
CA VAL A 164 2.04 14.56 17.77
C VAL A 164 1.89 15.95 17.18
N THR A 165 1.28 16.04 16.01
CA THR A 165 0.93 17.30 15.37
C THR A 165 -0.49 17.68 15.74
N ASN A 166 -0.65 18.73 16.50
CA ASN A 166 -1.95 19.29 16.85
C ASN A 166 -2.14 20.61 16.11
N GLY A 167 -3.15 20.70 15.25
CA GLY A 167 -3.54 21.91 14.52
C GLY A 167 -4.83 22.50 15.05
N ARG A 168 -5.05 23.80 14.79
CA ARG A 168 -6.27 24.55 15.03
C ARG A 168 -6.85 25.06 13.72
N GLU A 169 -8.07 25.55 13.74
CA GLU A 169 -8.78 26.07 12.55
C GLU A 169 -8.06 27.27 11.91
N ASP A 170 -7.36 28.07 12.70
CA ASP A 170 -6.57 29.22 12.23
C ASP A 170 -5.20 28.82 11.65
N GLY A 171 -4.93 27.52 11.55
CA GLY A 171 -3.65 26.96 11.10
C GLY A 171 -2.54 27.03 12.16
N SER A 172 -2.81 27.58 13.34
CA SER A 172 -1.89 27.48 14.47
C SER A 172 -1.93 26.09 15.12
N GLY A 173 -0.95 25.79 15.96
CA GLY A 173 -0.94 24.52 16.67
C GLY A 173 0.32 24.29 17.47
N ALA A 174 0.66 23.03 17.63
CA ALA A 174 1.91 22.59 18.25
C ALA A 174 2.40 21.27 17.70
N MET A 175 3.71 21.11 17.66
CA MET A 175 4.41 19.83 17.55
C MET A 175 4.83 19.41 18.94
N SER A 176 4.45 18.23 19.37
CA SER A 176 4.73 17.77 20.74
C SER A 176 5.33 16.37 20.73
N GLY A 177 6.41 16.20 21.47
CA GLY A 177 6.97 14.87 21.77
C GLY A 177 6.19 14.24 22.91
N VAL A 178 5.67 13.03 22.69
CA VAL A 178 4.84 12.31 23.65
C VAL A 178 5.49 10.96 23.98
N GLU A 179 5.58 10.65 25.27
CA GLU A 179 6.00 9.35 25.75
C GLU A 179 4.87 8.33 25.49
N PRO A 180 5.11 7.25 24.70
CA PRO A 180 4.05 6.36 24.25
C PRO A 180 3.28 5.67 25.39
N GLY A 181 3.98 5.21 26.41
CA GLY A 181 3.39 4.40 27.47
C GLY A 181 2.41 5.15 28.36
N THR A 182 2.71 6.42 28.63
CA THR A 182 1.95 7.26 29.58
C THR A 182 1.17 8.39 28.92
N GLY A 183 1.56 8.80 27.71
CA GLY A 183 1.03 9.99 27.05
C GLY A 183 1.60 11.30 27.60
N LEU A 184 2.67 11.25 28.43
CA LEU A 184 3.29 12.46 28.95
C LEU A 184 3.90 13.27 27.81
N VAL A 185 3.53 14.56 27.73
CA VAL A 185 4.16 15.50 26.82
C VAL A 185 5.53 15.86 27.38
N LEU A 186 6.60 15.48 26.66
CA LEU A 186 7.98 15.72 27.05
C LEU A 186 8.47 17.10 26.66
N TRP A 187 8.03 17.57 25.50
CA TRP A 187 8.34 18.88 24.95
C TRP A 187 7.23 19.33 24.00
N SER A 188 7.18 20.62 23.69
CA SER A 188 6.21 21.19 22.75
C SER A 188 6.79 22.41 22.05
N VAL A 189 6.70 22.44 20.71
CA VAL A 189 7.09 23.56 19.85
C VAL A 189 5.82 24.15 19.23
N PRO A 190 5.57 25.45 19.39
CA PRO A 190 4.38 26.09 18.84
C PRO A 190 4.49 26.17 17.29
N ILE A 191 3.37 25.97 16.61
CA ILE A 191 3.18 26.22 15.19
C ILE A 191 2.39 27.53 15.07
N PRO A 192 2.98 28.62 14.59
CA PRO A 192 2.24 29.86 14.35
C PRO A 192 1.20 29.70 13.24
N PRO A 193 0.17 30.56 13.16
CA PRO A 193 -0.75 30.60 12.05
C PRO A 193 -0.01 30.76 10.71
N ALA A 194 -0.46 30.05 9.68
CA ALA A 194 0.15 30.01 8.34
C ALA A 194 1.58 29.41 8.26
N ALA A 195 2.14 28.90 9.34
CA ALA A 195 3.35 28.09 9.27
C ALA A 195 3.06 26.71 8.66
N SER A 196 4.04 26.15 7.96
CA SER A 196 3.90 24.85 7.29
C SER A 196 4.90 23.84 7.86
N PRO A 197 4.44 22.80 8.57
CA PRO A 197 5.32 21.73 9.03
C PRO A 197 5.53 20.67 7.94
N THR A 198 6.72 20.11 7.91
CA THR A 198 7.06 18.91 7.13
C THR A 198 8.03 18.03 7.91
N PHE A 199 8.21 16.77 7.48
CA PHE A 199 8.97 15.77 8.23
C PHE A 199 10.09 15.20 7.37
N HIS A 200 11.23 14.95 8.00
CA HIS A 200 12.25 14.05 7.50
C HIS A 200 12.00 12.67 8.10
N LEU A 201 11.99 11.65 7.23
CA LEU A 201 11.82 10.26 7.62
C LEU A 201 13.17 9.55 7.51
N ALA A 202 13.61 8.94 8.60
CA ALA A 202 14.71 8.00 8.58
C ALA A 202 14.38 6.78 7.69
N PRO A 203 15.36 5.98 7.25
CA PRO A 203 15.15 4.82 6.38
C PRO A 203 14.10 3.83 6.89
N GLU A 204 13.92 3.73 8.20
CA GLU A 204 12.90 2.89 8.83
C GLU A 204 11.49 3.50 8.81
N GLY A 205 11.32 4.67 8.21
CA GLY A 205 10.04 5.39 8.09
C GLY A 205 9.62 6.14 9.37
N GLN A 206 10.52 6.30 10.34
CA GLN A 206 10.30 7.06 11.55
C GLN A 206 10.77 8.50 11.37
N VAL A 207 10.12 9.45 12.08
CA VAL A 207 10.52 10.86 12.04
C VAL A 207 11.76 11.06 12.91
N ASP A 208 12.85 11.57 12.36
CA ASP A 208 14.03 12.00 13.11
C ASP A 208 14.12 13.52 13.22
N ARG A 209 13.61 14.26 12.23
CA ARG A 209 13.57 15.72 12.22
C ARG A 209 12.21 16.21 11.71
N PHE A 210 11.79 17.37 12.18
CA PHE A 210 10.72 18.12 11.56
C PHE A 210 11.18 19.53 11.20
N VAL A 211 10.64 20.02 10.11
CA VAL A 211 10.95 21.34 9.59
C VAL A 211 9.71 22.21 9.67
N LEU A 212 9.87 23.42 10.16
CA LEU A 212 8.82 24.40 10.25
C LEU A 212 9.18 25.62 9.40
N LEU A 213 8.42 25.84 8.34
CA LEU A 213 8.48 27.07 7.58
C LEU A 213 7.59 28.12 8.24
N GLN A 214 8.20 29.19 8.75
CA GLN A 214 7.52 30.31 9.38
C GLN A 214 6.87 31.22 8.32
N PRO A 215 5.80 31.95 8.67
CA PRO A 215 5.21 32.93 7.77
C PRO A 215 6.16 34.06 7.36
N THR A 216 7.23 34.27 8.13
CA THR A 216 8.30 35.22 7.83
C THR A 216 9.24 34.76 6.72
N GLY A 217 9.17 33.49 6.30
CA GLY A 217 10.12 32.85 5.41
C GLY A 217 11.32 32.21 6.11
N GLU A 218 11.39 32.28 7.44
CA GLU A 218 12.39 31.53 8.20
C GLU A 218 12.06 30.05 8.19
N VAL A 219 13.05 29.21 7.86
CA VAL A 219 13.01 27.77 7.97
C VAL A 219 13.72 27.35 9.24
N GLN A 220 13.06 26.57 10.06
CA GLN A 220 13.57 26.05 11.32
C GLN A 220 13.56 24.52 11.30
N VAL A 221 14.69 23.89 11.58
CA VAL A 221 14.86 22.43 11.65
C VAL A 221 14.96 22.02 13.12
N TYR A 222 14.15 21.08 13.53
CA TYR A 222 14.08 20.58 14.90
C TYR A 222 14.39 19.09 14.94
N ASP A 223 15.02 18.65 16.01
CA ASP A 223 15.15 17.23 16.36
C ASP A 223 13.80 16.70 16.88
N ALA A 224 13.29 15.62 16.28
CA ALA A 224 11.97 15.09 16.61
C ALA A 224 11.92 14.34 17.94
N GLY A 225 13.06 13.90 18.48
CA GLY A 225 13.12 13.23 19.78
C GLY A 225 13.09 14.22 20.95
N THR A 226 13.72 15.38 20.78
CA THR A 226 13.93 16.34 21.87
C THR A 226 13.17 17.66 21.71
N GLY A 227 12.68 17.97 20.52
CA GLY A 227 12.07 19.26 20.19
C GLY A 227 13.07 20.43 20.16
N GLN A 228 14.37 20.15 20.20
CA GLN A 228 15.39 21.20 20.15
C GLN A 228 15.54 21.74 18.74
N LEU A 229 15.65 23.07 18.64
CA LEU A 229 16.03 23.73 17.39
C LEU A 229 17.46 23.37 17.04
N VAL A 230 17.65 22.71 15.91
CA VAL A 230 18.98 22.30 15.39
C VAL A 230 19.58 23.41 14.55
N ARG A 231 18.78 23.96 13.63
CA ARG A 231 19.20 24.99 12.67
C ARG A 231 18.04 25.92 12.32
N SER A 232 18.39 27.14 11.91
CA SER A 232 17.45 28.03 11.22
C SER A 232 18.15 28.86 10.15
N ILE A 233 17.39 29.23 9.12
CA ILE A 233 17.85 30.11 8.05
C ILE A 233 16.68 30.98 7.57
N ASP A 234 16.97 32.23 7.27
CA ASP A 234 16.06 33.09 6.54
C ASP A 234 16.24 32.87 5.03
N THR A 235 15.25 32.26 4.38
CA THR A 235 15.34 31.88 2.98
C THR A 235 14.94 32.98 2.00
N LEU A 236 14.37 34.10 2.50
CA LEU A 236 13.86 35.19 1.68
C LEU A 236 14.28 36.57 2.19
N PRO A 237 15.50 37.02 1.94
CA PRO A 237 15.84 38.40 2.18
C PRO A 237 15.04 39.29 1.21
N GLY A 238 13.97 39.90 1.70
CA GLY A 238 13.23 40.97 1.02
C GLY A 238 11.89 40.64 0.36
N ASP A 239 11.58 39.38 0.07
CA ASP A 239 10.28 39.01 -0.51
C ASP A 239 9.45 38.15 0.46
N ARG A 240 8.57 38.81 1.21
CA ARG A 240 7.71 38.19 2.24
C ARG A 240 6.42 37.64 1.64
N SER A 241 6.48 36.88 0.54
CA SER A 241 5.27 36.30 0.00
C SER A 241 4.81 35.12 0.90
N ALA A 242 3.62 35.26 1.42
CA ALA A 242 3.10 34.53 2.58
C ALA A 242 2.81 33.03 2.42
N TYR A 243 3.12 32.42 1.27
CA TYR A 243 2.75 31.03 1.01
C TYR A 243 3.85 30.29 0.23
N GLN A 244 4.92 29.96 0.90
CA GLN A 244 5.88 28.99 0.38
C GLN A 244 5.46 27.59 0.80
N ARG A 245 5.67 26.65 -0.07
CA ARG A 245 5.58 25.24 0.28
C ARG A 245 6.98 24.73 0.57
N VAL A 246 7.15 24.11 1.72
CA VAL A 246 8.37 23.38 2.07
C VAL A 246 8.11 21.89 2.02
N GLN A 247 9.06 21.15 1.49
CA GLN A 247 9.08 19.68 1.50
C GLN A 247 10.46 19.20 1.86
N VAL A 248 10.53 18.06 2.54
CA VAL A 248 11.77 17.35 2.76
C VAL A 248 11.71 16.05 1.96
N VAL A 249 12.74 15.81 1.17
CA VAL A 249 12.91 14.58 0.40
C VAL A 249 14.34 14.12 0.62
N ASP A 250 14.52 12.97 1.26
CA ASP A 250 15.81 12.53 1.78
C ASP A 250 16.50 13.67 2.56
N ASP A 251 17.79 13.90 2.34
CA ASP A 251 18.55 14.98 2.98
C ASP A 251 18.39 16.35 2.30
N LEU A 252 17.37 16.54 1.46
CA LEU A 252 17.11 17.81 0.78
C LEU A 252 15.89 18.53 1.37
N LEU A 253 16.08 19.79 1.63
CA LEU A 253 15.01 20.73 1.90
C LEU A 253 14.66 21.45 0.60
N LEU A 254 13.42 21.29 0.13
CA LEU A 254 12.92 21.83 -1.11
C LEU A 254 11.90 22.94 -0.85
N LEU A 255 12.14 24.10 -1.41
CA LEU A 255 11.23 25.25 -1.35
C LEU A 255 10.61 25.52 -2.72
N VAL A 256 9.29 25.63 -2.73
CA VAL A 256 8.50 26.01 -3.91
C VAL A 256 7.85 27.36 -3.62
N PRO A 257 8.34 28.47 -4.22
CA PRO A 257 7.68 29.76 -4.08
C PRO A 257 6.28 29.74 -4.70
N PRO A 258 5.29 30.48 -4.16
CA PRO A 258 3.94 30.49 -4.67
C PRO A 258 3.86 31.00 -6.13
N GLY A 259 3.11 30.27 -6.97
CA GLY A 259 2.94 30.64 -8.37
C GLY A 259 4.24 30.64 -9.21
N SER A 260 5.32 30.11 -8.62
CA SER A 260 6.63 30.05 -9.26
C SER A 260 6.84 28.73 -9.99
N THR A 261 7.62 28.79 -11.06
CA THR A 261 8.18 27.64 -11.75
C THR A 261 9.57 27.26 -11.20
N ARG A 262 9.96 27.84 -10.07
CA ARG A 262 11.27 27.60 -9.45
C ARG A 262 11.17 26.63 -8.29
N LEU A 263 12.09 25.69 -8.24
CA LEU A 263 12.35 24.83 -7.11
C LEU A 263 13.74 25.16 -6.56
N VAL A 264 13.83 25.51 -5.29
CA VAL A 264 15.09 25.83 -4.63
C VAL A 264 15.42 24.72 -3.63
N SER A 265 16.64 24.22 -3.67
CA SER A 265 17.13 23.15 -2.80
C SER A 265 18.19 23.64 -1.83
N PHE A 266 18.08 23.16 -0.60
CA PHE A 266 19.06 23.31 0.47
C PHE A 266 19.42 21.92 1.02
N GLY A 267 20.65 21.76 1.51
CA GLY A 267 21.01 20.60 2.33
C GLY A 267 20.30 20.67 3.68
N LEU A 268 19.63 19.60 4.10
CA LEU A 268 18.84 19.58 5.34
C LEU A 268 19.74 19.73 6.58
N ALA A 269 20.98 19.23 6.55
CA ALA A 269 21.86 19.22 7.69
C ALA A 269 22.41 20.63 8.03
N GLU A 270 22.90 21.36 7.04
CA GLU A 270 23.57 22.64 7.24
C GLU A 270 22.76 23.83 6.75
N LEU A 271 21.68 23.59 6.05
CA LEU A 271 20.81 24.56 5.38
C LEU A 271 21.56 25.45 4.38
N GLU A 272 22.64 24.92 3.78
CA GLU A 272 23.34 25.57 2.69
C GLU A 272 22.56 25.45 1.37
N PRO A 273 22.51 26.49 0.55
CA PRO A 273 21.86 26.43 -0.76
C PRO A 273 22.67 25.52 -1.69
N LEU A 274 22.00 24.58 -2.34
CA LEU A 274 22.62 23.62 -3.24
C LEU A 274 22.41 24.02 -4.71
N TRP A 275 21.14 24.13 -5.12
CA TRP A 275 20.81 24.44 -6.50
C TRP A 275 19.41 25.07 -6.62
N THR A 276 19.14 25.63 -7.81
CA THR A 276 17.81 26.10 -8.22
C THR A 276 17.49 25.50 -9.58
N ALA A 277 16.29 24.95 -9.72
CA ALA A 277 15.78 24.35 -10.95
C ALA A 277 14.53 25.07 -11.43
N GLU A 278 14.36 25.18 -12.74
CA GLU A 278 13.11 25.58 -13.36
C GLU A 278 12.25 24.34 -13.57
N VAL A 279 11.06 24.35 -12.95
CA VAL A 279 10.09 23.24 -12.98
C VAL A 279 8.70 23.76 -13.30
N THR A 280 7.86 22.96 -13.92
CA THR A 280 6.45 23.30 -14.09
C THR A 280 5.79 23.40 -12.71
N LEU A 281 4.73 24.20 -12.55
CA LEU A 281 4.00 24.40 -11.28
C LEU A 281 3.84 23.09 -10.50
N VAL A 282 4.72 22.89 -9.51
CA VAL A 282 4.84 21.62 -8.80
C VAL A 282 3.76 21.49 -7.75
N SER A 283 3.09 20.35 -7.70
CA SER A 283 2.21 19.94 -6.61
C SER A 283 3.02 19.42 -5.44
N HIS A 284 3.94 18.49 -5.69
CA HIS A 284 4.85 17.91 -4.71
C HIS A 284 6.05 17.28 -5.40
N VAL A 285 7.10 17.03 -4.62
CA VAL A 285 8.30 16.31 -5.04
C VAL A 285 8.46 15.08 -4.16
N LEU A 286 8.92 13.98 -4.73
CA LEU A 286 9.19 12.75 -4.00
C LEU A 286 10.45 12.07 -4.52
N GLU A 287 11.04 11.22 -3.71
CA GLU A 287 12.16 10.36 -4.09
C GLU A 287 11.69 9.31 -5.09
N CYS A 288 12.47 9.04 -6.13
CA CYS A 288 12.13 8.06 -7.15
C CYS A 288 13.34 7.28 -7.68
N GLY A 289 13.95 6.47 -6.83
CA GLY A 289 15.07 5.59 -7.17
C GLY A 289 16.39 6.33 -7.30
N GLY A 290 16.69 7.16 -6.33
CA GLY A 290 17.87 8.01 -6.27
C GLY A 290 17.75 9.29 -7.11
N LEU A 291 16.54 9.61 -7.58
CA LEU A 291 16.19 10.82 -8.33
C LEU A 291 15.04 11.57 -7.64
N LEU A 292 14.76 12.78 -8.07
CA LEU A 292 13.62 13.56 -7.61
C LEU A 292 12.54 13.59 -8.69
N CYS A 293 11.35 13.16 -8.32
CA CYS A 293 10.16 13.22 -9.15
C CYS A 293 9.31 14.44 -8.76
N ALA A 294 9.37 15.50 -9.54
CA ALA A 294 8.52 16.68 -9.39
C ALA A 294 7.21 16.44 -10.15
N VAL A 295 6.10 16.40 -9.42
CA VAL A 295 4.77 16.15 -9.96
C VAL A 295 4.07 17.49 -10.19
N PRO A 296 3.78 17.89 -11.43
CA PRO A 296 3.06 19.11 -11.73
C PRO A 296 1.59 19.06 -11.30
N GLN A 297 0.99 20.23 -11.03
CA GLN A 297 -0.44 20.34 -10.70
C GLN A 297 -1.36 19.97 -11.87
N THR A 298 -0.86 20.05 -13.10
CA THR A 298 -1.60 19.78 -14.34
C THR A 298 -1.43 18.36 -14.86
N GLY A 299 -0.74 17.50 -14.11
CA GLY A 299 -0.34 16.16 -14.55
C GLY A 299 1.00 16.14 -15.26
N GLY A 300 1.45 14.95 -15.62
CA GLY A 300 2.80 14.71 -16.13
C GLY A 300 3.83 14.53 -15.01
N LEU A 301 5.12 14.57 -15.39
CA LEU A 301 6.23 14.33 -14.47
C LEU A 301 7.50 15.02 -14.99
N GLN A 302 8.29 15.59 -14.08
CA GLN A 302 9.66 16.03 -14.32
C GLN A 302 10.60 15.30 -13.37
N VAL A 303 11.62 14.65 -13.91
CA VAL A 303 12.60 13.92 -13.09
C VAL A 303 13.91 14.68 -13.09
N LEU A 304 14.41 14.97 -11.89
CA LEU A 304 15.59 15.78 -11.66
C LEU A 304 16.69 14.98 -10.99
N ASP A 305 17.89 15.42 -11.23
CA ASP A 305 19.09 14.97 -10.50
C ASP A 305 19.11 15.64 -9.10
N PRO A 306 19.18 14.90 -8.01
CA PRO A 306 19.13 15.48 -6.66
C PRO A 306 20.35 16.31 -6.32
N ALA A 307 21.52 16.04 -6.94
CA ALA A 307 22.75 16.77 -6.65
C ALA A 307 22.84 18.12 -7.36
N THR A 308 22.19 18.27 -8.51
CA THR A 308 22.35 19.45 -9.37
C THR A 308 21.07 20.18 -9.70
N GLY A 309 19.89 19.57 -9.45
CA GLY A 309 18.59 20.07 -9.89
C GLY A 309 18.36 19.97 -11.40
N ALA A 310 19.30 19.41 -12.16
CA ALA A 310 19.15 19.29 -13.61
C ALA A 310 18.03 18.35 -13.98
N VAL A 311 17.14 18.79 -14.89
CA VAL A 311 16.08 17.93 -15.42
C VAL A 311 16.69 16.84 -16.27
N ARG A 312 16.54 15.59 -15.87
CA ARG A 312 16.99 14.40 -16.60
C ARG A 312 16.07 14.10 -17.78
N TRP A 313 14.79 14.12 -17.50
CA TRP A 313 13.75 13.98 -18.52
C TRP A 313 12.42 14.54 -17.98
N SER A 314 11.50 14.78 -18.86
CA SER A 314 10.15 15.24 -18.53
C SER A 314 9.12 14.58 -19.44
N GLU A 315 7.95 14.35 -18.88
CA GLU A 315 6.78 13.88 -19.61
C GLU A 315 5.62 14.84 -19.39
N PRO A 316 5.25 15.61 -20.39
CA PRO A 316 4.03 16.38 -20.37
C PRO A 316 2.83 15.46 -20.58
N GLY A 317 1.71 15.74 -19.97
CA GLY A 317 0.48 14.97 -20.20
C GLY A 317 -0.41 14.90 -18.97
N GLN A 318 -1.38 13.99 -19.03
CA GLN A 318 -2.34 13.78 -17.94
C GLN A 318 -2.04 12.53 -17.09
N ASP A 319 -0.95 11.82 -17.40
CA ASP A 319 -0.50 10.69 -16.60
C ASP A 319 -0.12 11.18 -15.22
N VAL A 320 -0.56 10.45 -14.19
CA VAL A 320 -0.33 10.80 -12.79
C VAL A 320 0.55 9.75 -12.16
N LEU A 321 1.60 10.17 -11.44
CA LEU A 321 2.42 9.27 -10.65
C LEU A 321 1.60 8.72 -9.48
N ALA A 322 1.37 7.41 -9.49
CA ALA A 322 0.55 6.71 -8.50
C ALA A 322 1.37 6.07 -7.39
N ASP A 323 2.55 5.54 -7.71
CA ASP A 323 3.47 4.91 -6.74
C ASP A 323 4.90 4.88 -7.30
N VAL A 324 5.87 4.75 -6.41
CA VAL A 324 7.30 4.59 -6.75
C VAL A 324 7.88 3.45 -5.95
N ARG A 325 8.52 2.50 -6.64
CA ARG A 325 9.20 1.38 -5.96
C ARG A 325 10.38 0.91 -6.78
N TYR A 326 11.51 0.71 -6.12
CA TYR A 326 12.71 0.11 -6.72
C TYR A 326 13.16 0.83 -8.01
N GLY A 327 13.06 2.15 -8.06
CA GLY A 327 13.35 2.92 -9.26
C GLY A 327 12.39 2.69 -10.43
N ARG A 328 11.19 2.19 -10.13
CA ARG A 328 10.07 2.06 -11.07
C ARG A 328 8.95 3.00 -10.68
N LEU A 329 8.43 3.69 -11.68
CA LEU A 329 7.30 4.60 -11.55
C LEU A 329 6.04 3.89 -12.01
N LEU A 330 5.02 3.87 -11.17
CA LEU A 330 3.67 3.44 -11.56
C LEU A 330 2.87 4.66 -12.02
N MET A 331 2.64 4.77 -13.30
CA MET A 331 1.88 5.88 -13.89
C MET A 331 0.43 5.48 -14.09
N ALA A 332 -0.49 6.24 -13.52
CA ALA A 332 -1.93 6.09 -13.77
C ALA A 332 -2.31 6.87 -15.03
N ARG A 333 -2.89 6.18 -16.01
CA ARG A 333 -3.37 6.73 -17.29
C ARG A 333 -4.89 6.84 -17.25
N PRO A 334 -5.45 8.02 -17.41
CA PRO A 334 -6.89 8.19 -17.43
C PRO A 334 -7.58 7.27 -18.44
N GLY A 335 -8.47 6.39 -17.96
CA GLY A 335 -9.22 5.45 -18.80
C GLY A 335 -8.44 4.24 -19.35
N GLN A 336 -7.13 4.13 -19.12
CA GLN A 336 -6.29 3.04 -19.65
C GLN A 336 -5.71 2.14 -18.56
N GLY A 337 -5.61 2.63 -17.33
CA GLY A 337 -5.04 1.89 -16.21
C GLY A 337 -3.62 2.32 -15.88
N TYR A 338 -2.76 1.36 -15.57
CA TYR A 338 -1.41 1.63 -15.08
C TYR A 338 -0.34 1.18 -16.05
N ALA A 339 0.71 1.98 -16.17
CA ALA A 339 1.95 1.63 -16.87
C ALA A 339 3.14 1.76 -15.91
N VAL A 340 4.15 0.92 -16.12
CA VAL A 340 5.42 0.98 -15.38
C VAL A 340 6.47 1.65 -16.23
N ARG A 341 7.15 2.66 -15.67
CA ARG A 341 8.29 3.33 -16.30
C ARG A 341 9.54 3.17 -15.48
N ASP A 342 10.65 3.27 -16.12
CA ASP A 342 11.97 3.35 -15.49
C ASP A 342 12.22 4.78 -15.03
N ALA A 343 12.52 4.99 -13.75
CA ALA A 343 12.71 6.34 -13.21
C ALA A 343 13.92 7.05 -13.81
N ALA A 344 15.00 6.34 -14.10
CA ALA A 344 16.22 6.95 -14.63
C ALA A 344 16.11 7.41 -16.08
N THR A 345 15.32 6.69 -16.90
CA THR A 345 15.26 6.90 -18.35
C THR A 345 13.93 7.42 -18.87
N GLY A 346 12.86 7.34 -18.07
CA GLY A 346 11.49 7.63 -18.50
C GLY A 346 10.90 6.58 -19.44
N GLN A 347 11.67 5.56 -19.82
CA GLN A 347 11.21 4.53 -20.76
C GLN A 347 10.09 3.69 -20.14
N GLU A 348 9.04 3.52 -20.90
CA GLU A 348 7.97 2.60 -20.55
C GLU A 348 8.47 1.15 -20.65
N ARG A 349 8.18 0.37 -19.62
CA ARG A 349 8.58 -1.04 -19.53
C ARG A 349 7.41 -1.96 -19.87
N THR A 350 6.23 -1.66 -19.35
CA THR A 350 5.05 -2.52 -19.51
C THR A 350 3.78 -1.80 -19.09
N GLU A 351 2.66 -2.30 -19.57
CA GLU A 351 1.33 -1.94 -19.08
C GLU A 351 0.81 -3.02 -18.14
N LEU A 352 0.26 -2.60 -17.00
CA LEU A 352 -0.33 -3.50 -16.01
C LEU A 352 -1.86 -3.59 -16.13
N GLY A 353 -2.48 -2.72 -16.94
CA GLY A 353 -3.93 -2.65 -17.13
C GLY A 353 -4.66 -1.86 -16.03
N ALA A 354 -5.99 -1.92 -16.05
CA ALA A 354 -6.84 -1.16 -15.14
C ALA A 354 -7.05 -1.89 -13.81
N TRP A 355 -6.62 -1.28 -12.73
CA TRP A 355 -6.76 -1.74 -11.36
C TRP A 355 -7.20 -0.60 -10.45
N SER A 356 -7.89 -0.91 -9.36
CA SER A 356 -8.04 0.00 -8.23
C SER A 356 -6.98 -0.39 -7.20
N LEU A 357 -6.04 0.51 -6.92
CA LEU A 357 -4.98 0.24 -5.95
C LEU A 357 -5.56 0.22 -4.54
N MET A 358 -5.10 -0.72 -3.76
CA MET A 358 -5.42 -0.79 -2.34
C MET A 358 -4.44 0.04 -1.54
N PRO A 359 -4.88 0.68 -0.45
CA PRO A 359 -3.98 1.34 0.48
C PRO A 359 -2.89 0.37 0.97
N VAL A 360 -1.65 0.81 0.90
CA VAL A 360 -0.50 0.08 1.41
C VAL A 360 -0.37 0.41 2.89
N LEU A 361 -0.27 -0.60 3.74
CA LEU A 361 -0.13 -0.41 5.19
C LEU A 361 1.32 -0.14 5.61
N ARG A 362 2.28 -0.67 4.83
CA ARG A 362 3.71 -0.43 5.01
C ARG A 362 4.35 -0.16 3.66
N PRO A 363 5.39 0.68 3.59
CA PRO A 363 6.08 0.98 2.32
C PRO A 363 6.56 -0.27 1.58
N ASP A 364 7.01 -1.30 2.32
CA ASP A 364 7.53 -2.55 1.76
C ASP A 364 6.45 -3.59 1.45
N ASP A 365 5.19 -3.35 1.82
CA ASP A 365 4.10 -4.27 1.49
C ASP A 365 3.93 -4.34 -0.03
N PRO A 366 3.66 -5.52 -0.60
CA PRO A 366 3.40 -5.65 -2.03
C PRO A 366 2.22 -4.76 -2.47
N LEU A 367 2.35 -4.17 -3.65
CA LEU A 367 1.28 -3.37 -4.22
C LEU A 367 0.15 -4.28 -4.68
N VAL A 368 -1.04 -4.07 -4.15
CA VAL A 368 -2.23 -4.88 -4.45
C VAL A 368 -3.23 -4.04 -5.24
N GLY A 369 -3.62 -4.57 -6.39
CA GLY A 369 -4.71 -4.06 -7.19
C GLY A 369 -5.93 -4.96 -7.13
N VAL A 370 -7.11 -4.35 -7.19
CA VAL A 370 -8.37 -5.07 -7.31
C VAL A 370 -9.14 -4.55 -8.52
N ARG A 371 -9.88 -5.45 -9.17
CA ARG A 371 -10.84 -5.07 -10.22
C ARG A 371 -12.05 -6.00 -10.19
N ARG A 372 -13.17 -5.48 -10.60
CA ARG A 372 -14.39 -6.31 -10.74
C ARG A 372 -14.34 -7.01 -12.10
N GLY A 373 -14.49 -8.33 -12.07
CA GLY A 373 -14.66 -9.13 -13.28
C GLY A 373 -16.09 -9.01 -13.86
N ASP A 374 -16.28 -9.46 -15.09
CA ASP A 374 -17.56 -9.45 -15.78
C ASP A 374 -18.63 -10.32 -15.09
N ASP A 375 -18.19 -11.32 -14.34
CA ASP A 375 -19.01 -12.19 -13.50
C ASP A 375 -19.36 -11.60 -12.13
N GLY A 376 -18.99 -10.34 -11.88
CA GLY A 376 -19.20 -9.62 -10.62
C GLY A 376 -18.27 -10.02 -9.48
N ARG A 377 -17.33 -10.94 -9.71
CA ARG A 377 -16.31 -11.30 -8.71
C ARG A 377 -15.21 -10.25 -8.64
N MET A 378 -14.55 -10.14 -7.50
CA MET A 378 -13.40 -9.28 -7.31
C MET A 378 -12.12 -10.05 -7.61
N VAL A 379 -11.42 -9.66 -8.67
CA VAL A 379 -10.07 -10.17 -8.97
C VAL A 379 -9.08 -9.37 -8.13
N VAL A 380 -8.24 -10.09 -7.40
CA VAL A 380 -7.16 -9.53 -6.56
C VAL A 380 -5.82 -9.89 -7.21
N ALA A 381 -4.98 -8.91 -7.40
CA ALA A 381 -3.67 -9.11 -8.01
C ALA A 381 -2.57 -8.36 -7.26
N GLU A 382 -1.39 -8.93 -7.26
CA GLU A 382 -0.15 -8.28 -6.90
C GLU A 382 0.44 -7.62 -8.15
N LEU A 383 0.79 -6.36 -8.05
CA LEU A 383 1.42 -5.59 -9.11
C LEU A 383 2.92 -5.50 -8.83
N ASP A 384 3.68 -6.33 -9.53
CA ASP A 384 5.15 -6.39 -9.39
C ASP A 384 5.78 -5.40 -10.37
N LEU A 385 6.13 -4.20 -9.86
CA LEU A 385 6.71 -3.14 -10.67
C LEU A 385 8.11 -3.49 -11.17
N LEU A 386 8.87 -4.25 -10.37
CA LEU A 386 10.23 -4.64 -10.73
C LEU A 386 10.24 -5.63 -11.90
N ALA A 387 9.40 -6.67 -11.81
CA ALA A 387 9.25 -7.66 -12.88
C ALA A 387 8.34 -7.16 -14.02
N GLY A 388 7.65 -6.04 -13.86
CA GLY A 388 6.73 -5.48 -14.86
C GLY A 388 5.55 -6.40 -15.17
N ARG A 389 4.98 -7.05 -14.18
CA ARG A 389 3.90 -8.03 -14.39
C ARG A 389 2.83 -7.95 -13.31
N THR A 390 1.66 -8.39 -13.67
CA THR A 390 0.52 -8.58 -12.77
C THR A 390 0.38 -10.06 -12.44
N ARG A 391 0.35 -10.41 -11.17
CA ARG A 391 0.11 -11.76 -10.69
C ARG A 391 -1.26 -11.84 -10.01
N ILE A 392 -2.22 -12.51 -10.62
CA ILE A 392 -3.51 -12.77 -9.98
C ILE A 392 -3.26 -13.65 -8.75
N VAL A 393 -3.66 -13.15 -7.60
CA VAL A 393 -3.52 -13.83 -6.30
C VAL A 393 -4.79 -14.62 -6.00
N ASP A 394 -5.96 -14.01 -6.24
CA ASP A 394 -7.24 -14.66 -5.97
C ASP A 394 -8.41 -14.02 -6.74
N VAL A 395 -9.56 -14.72 -6.76
CA VAL A 395 -10.84 -14.25 -7.31
C VAL A 395 -11.92 -14.47 -6.27
N LEU A 396 -12.41 -13.37 -5.68
CA LEU A 396 -13.27 -13.39 -4.51
C LEU A 396 -14.73 -13.09 -4.87
N PRO A 397 -15.69 -13.93 -4.46
CA PRO A 397 -17.10 -13.67 -4.68
C PRO A 397 -17.67 -12.73 -3.60
N GLY A 398 -18.71 -11.97 -3.96
CA GLY A 398 -19.55 -11.26 -3.00
C GLY A 398 -18.88 -10.09 -2.29
N ILE A 399 -17.83 -9.47 -2.86
CA ILE A 399 -17.17 -8.28 -2.32
C ILE A 399 -17.93 -7.02 -2.76
N ALA A 400 -18.25 -6.16 -1.79
CA ALA A 400 -18.87 -4.85 -2.06
C ALA A 400 -17.82 -3.81 -2.46
N GLY A 401 -16.69 -3.77 -1.73
CA GLY A 401 -15.63 -2.77 -1.87
C GLY A 401 -14.92 -2.57 -0.52
N SER A 402 -14.26 -1.43 -0.34
CA SER A 402 -13.58 -1.04 0.91
C SER A 402 -12.67 -2.14 1.45
N CYS A 403 -11.69 -2.54 0.66
CA CYS A 403 -10.73 -3.56 1.04
C CYS A 403 -9.44 -2.94 1.57
N GLN A 404 -8.79 -3.66 2.49
CA GLN A 404 -7.44 -3.39 2.97
C GLN A 404 -6.60 -4.66 2.82
N ALA A 405 -5.37 -4.53 2.37
CA ALA A 405 -4.45 -5.64 2.17
C ALA A 405 -3.25 -5.53 3.09
N SER A 406 -2.89 -6.65 3.70
CA SER A 406 -1.59 -6.90 4.33
C SER A 406 -1.24 -8.35 4.03
N LEU A 407 -0.67 -8.59 2.85
CA LEU A 407 -0.49 -9.94 2.32
C LEU A 407 0.20 -10.87 3.32
N PRO A 408 -0.28 -12.10 3.47
CA PRO A 408 -1.30 -12.78 2.65
C PRO A 408 -2.76 -12.57 3.09
N VAL A 409 -3.09 -11.52 3.79
CA VAL A 409 -4.43 -11.28 4.35
C VAL A 409 -5.10 -10.12 3.63
N LEU A 410 -6.40 -10.26 3.34
CA LEU A 410 -7.27 -9.24 2.77
C LEU A 410 -8.51 -9.09 3.66
N LEU A 411 -8.80 -7.88 4.07
CA LEU A 411 -10.01 -7.53 4.81
C LEU A 411 -10.93 -6.73 3.88
N CYS A 412 -12.15 -7.20 3.65
CA CYS A 412 -13.11 -6.48 2.80
C CYS A 412 -14.52 -6.53 3.37
N GLN A 413 -15.33 -5.54 2.99
CA GLN A 413 -16.78 -5.57 3.18
C GLN A 413 -17.42 -6.40 2.07
N ARG A 414 -18.38 -7.26 2.44
CA ARG A 414 -19.15 -8.10 1.54
C ARG A 414 -20.46 -7.43 1.12
N LEU A 415 -21.05 -7.91 0.02
CA LEU A 415 -22.34 -7.44 -0.47
C LEU A 415 -23.51 -7.64 0.52
N ASP A 416 -23.39 -8.65 1.39
CA ASP A 416 -24.36 -8.89 2.46
C ASP A 416 -24.20 -7.93 3.67
N GLY A 417 -23.23 -7.01 3.60
CA GLY A 417 -22.89 -6.05 4.64
C GLY A 417 -22.01 -6.61 5.77
N THR A 418 -21.59 -7.87 5.68
CA THR A 418 -20.62 -8.42 6.64
C THR A 418 -19.19 -8.04 6.26
N THR A 419 -18.32 -7.99 7.25
CA THR A 419 -16.88 -7.84 7.03
C THR A 419 -16.21 -9.19 7.07
N ALA A 420 -15.37 -9.50 6.11
CA ALA A 420 -14.67 -10.77 6.07
C ALA A 420 -13.17 -10.59 5.85
N LEU A 421 -12.43 -11.52 6.42
CA LEU A 421 -10.99 -11.67 6.30
C LEU A 421 -10.70 -12.89 5.43
N TRP A 422 -10.02 -12.69 4.32
CA TRP A 422 -9.53 -13.74 3.45
C TRP A 422 -8.04 -13.95 3.67
N ARG A 423 -7.65 -15.19 3.80
CA ARG A 423 -6.24 -15.56 3.63
C ARG A 423 -6.04 -15.97 2.18
N LEU A 424 -5.29 -15.16 1.47
CA LEU A 424 -4.94 -15.40 0.08
C LEU A 424 -3.89 -16.50 -0.01
N THR A 425 -4.01 -17.33 -1.03
CA THR A 425 -3.03 -18.39 -1.31
C THR A 425 -1.89 -17.79 -2.14
N ARG A 426 -0.67 -17.89 -1.64
CA ARG A 426 0.53 -17.52 -2.42
C ARG A 426 0.98 -18.64 -3.31
#